data_05046c14c3bc8319d02b581acb52ce1d
#
_entry.id   05046c14c3bc8319d02b581acb52ce1d
#
_cell.length_a   1.000
_cell.length_b   1.000
_cell.length_c   1.000
_cell.angle_alpha   90.00
_cell.angle_beta   90.00
_cell.angle_gamma   90.00
#
_symmetry.space_group_name_H-M   'P 1'
#
loop_
_entity.id
_entity.type
_entity.pdbx_description
1 polymer ?
#
loop_
_entity_poly.entity_id
_entity_poly.type
_entity_poly.pdbx_seq_one_letter_code
_entity_poly.pdbx_strand_id
1 'polypeptide(L)'
;MNRRWICNDVWMDIFPSFDRAQLGLKLALLSPRFDALVDKHFDGKSELTIWRPIEIRRKDKGPEPKLSVRIDYEFVPFPLPDRPLPSKIRFKNLRIDYIDHFVIAFLRLNHQIFEKRGTDLYLWISSSHSTNGQPIWDVFVREIWPIFSTNIRCLGFTGGDHLDHLRRRTSPTILTDLNQLNSICSCDLSPAAFGDDFDGPNSIISAGQALSKWLHSPRKDGQPKRLRCEDFKGQTDFDWANNFKE
;
A
#
# COMPACT_ATOMS: atom_id res chain seq x y z
N MET A 1 10.14 42.86 9.20
CA MET A 1 8.93 42.04 9.42
C MET A 1 9.07 41.33 10.76
N ASN A 2 8.27 41.71 11.77
CA ASN A 2 8.25 41.02 13.07
C ASN A 2 7.59 39.63 12.88
N ARG A 3 8.40 38.57 12.91
CA ARG A 3 7.86 37.20 12.93
C ARG A 3 7.19 36.97 14.29
N ARG A 4 5.86 36.94 14.32
CA ARG A 4 5.11 36.53 15.52
C ARG A 4 5.29 35.01 15.67
N TRP A 5 5.96 34.61 16.75
CA TRP A 5 6.13 33.20 17.09
C TRP A 5 4.95 32.75 17.94
N ILE A 6 4.24 31.74 17.49
CA ILE A 6 3.25 31.04 18.31
C ILE A 6 4.02 30.07 19.23
N CYS A 7 3.70 30.10 20.51
CA CYS A 7 4.34 29.24 21.52
C CYS A 7 3.96 27.77 21.28
N ASN A 8 4.82 26.85 21.73
CA ASN A 8 4.62 25.42 21.54
C ASN A 8 3.36 24.90 22.22
N ASP A 9 3.00 25.45 23.37
CA ASP A 9 1.85 25.02 24.16
C ASP A 9 0.54 25.30 23.37
N VAL A 10 0.45 26.47 22.74
CA VAL A 10 -0.69 26.80 21.85
C VAL A 10 -0.82 25.80 20.70
N TRP A 11 0.31 25.37 20.12
CA TRP A 11 0.25 24.33 19.10
C TRP A 11 -0.22 22.98 19.65
N MET A 12 0.21 22.60 20.84
CA MET A 12 -0.23 21.35 21.49
C MET A 12 -1.73 21.36 21.78
N ASP A 13 -2.32 22.53 22.08
CA ASP A 13 -3.78 22.70 22.26
C ASP A 13 -4.55 22.62 20.93
N ILE A 14 -3.92 23.04 19.83
CA ILE A 14 -4.54 23.03 18.49
C ILE A 14 -4.45 21.64 17.83
N PHE A 15 -3.38 20.89 18.05
CA PHE A 15 -3.14 19.60 17.39
C PHE A 15 -4.27 18.57 17.51
N PRO A 16 -5.00 18.48 18.63
CA PRO A 16 -6.15 17.57 18.74
C PRO A 16 -7.27 17.84 17.73
N SER A 17 -7.35 19.07 17.17
CA SER A 17 -8.35 19.42 16.15
C SER A 17 -7.99 18.97 14.73
N PHE A 18 -6.75 18.54 14.50
CA PHE A 18 -6.31 18.04 13.20
C PHE A 18 -6.42 16.53 13.09
N ASP A 19 -6.72 16.06 11.88
CA ASP A 19 -6.58 14.64 11.56
C ASP A 19 -5.11 14.21 11.67
N ARG A 20 -4.90 12.97 12.11
CA ARG A 20 -3.55 12.40 12.30
C ARG A 20 -2.71 12.42 11.03
N ALA A 21 -3.35 12.17 9.87
CA ALA A 21 -2.67 12.24 8.60
C ALA A 21 -2.25 13.68 8.26
N GLN A 22 -3.06 14.68 8.61
CA GLN A 22 -2.70 16.09 8.44
C GLN A 22 -1.51 16.48 9.32
N LEU A 23 -1.49 16.03 10.57
CA LEU A 23 -0.36 16.26 11.46
C LEU A 23 0.93 15.67 10.89
N GLY A 24 0.91 14.42 10.48
CA GLY A 24 2.11 13.73 9.99
C GLY A 24 2.55 14.10 8.58
N LEU A 25 1.60 14.32 7.66
CA LEU A 25 1.90 14.55 6.24
C LEU A 25 1.94 16.02 5.83
N LYS A 26 1.46 16.92 6.68
CA LYS A 26 1.53 18.36 6.44
C LYS A 26 2.35 19.07 7.50
N LEU A 27 1.89 19.05 8.75
CA LEU A 27 2.48 19.88 9.78
C LEU A 27 3.90 19.43 10.16
N ALA A 28 4.12 18.15 10.40
CA ALA A 28 5.45 17.62 10.71
C ALA A 28 6.47 17.95 9.60
N LEU A 29 6.02 17.97 8.35
CA LEU A 29 6.90 18.24 7.21
C LEU A 29 7.23 19.71 6.97
N LEU A 30 6.60 20.66 7.70
CA LEU A 30 6.89 22.09 7.54
C LEU A 30 8.27 22.48 8.07
N SER A 31 8.71 21.89 9.17
CA SER A 31 10.03 22.16 9.75
C SER A 31 10.40 21.11 10.79
N PRO A 32 11.70 20.97 11.17
CA PRO A 32 12.14 20.11 12.26
C PRO A 32 11.46 20.45 13.61
N ARG A 33 11.09 21.72 13.84
CA ARG A 33 10.34 22.11 15.02
C ARG A 33 8.95 21.49 15.06
N PHE A 34 8.22 21.54 13.94
CA PHE A 34 6.88 20.94 13.88
C PHE A 34 6.94 19.41 13.95
N ASP A 35 7.96 18.80 13.36
CA ASP A 35 8.21 17.38 13.48
C ASP A 35 8.35 16.94 14.93
N ALA A 36 9.23 17.64 15.69
CA ALA A 36 9.41 17.38 17.12
C ALA A 36 8.14 17.65 17.95
N LEU A 37 7.33 18.65 17.59
CA LEU A 37 6.06 18.93 18.27
C LEU A 37 5.01 17.87 17.99
N VAL A 38 4.93 17.40 16.77
CA VAL A 38 4.03 16.30 16.38
C VAL A 38 4.44 15.01 17.08
N ASP A 39 5.73 14.70 17.13
CA ASP A 39 6.24 13.56 17.89
C ASP A 39 5.89 13.66 19.38
N LYS A 40 6.08 14.84 19.99
CA LYS A 40 5.70 15.09 21.39
C LYS A 40 4.20 14.96 21.61
N HIS A 41 3.37 15.45 20.69
CA HIS A 41 1.91 15.29 20.78
C HIS A 41 1.49 13.81 20.80
N PHE A 42 2.27 12.98 20.13
CA PHE A 42 2.07 11.55 20.10
C PHE A 42 2.82 10.78 21.19
N ASP A 43 3.66 11.44 22.00
CA ASP A 43 4.32 10.80 23.14
C ASP A 43 3.28 10.32 24.16
N GLY A 44 3.46 9.08 24.62
CA GLY A 44 2.50 8.42 25.52
C GLY A 44 1.26 7.81 24.84
N LYS A 45 1.03 8.08 23.55
CA LYS A 45 0.05 7.37 22.75
C LYS A 45 0.73 6.18 22.07
N SER A 46 0.12 5.00 22.16
CA SER A 46 0.56 3.82 21.39
C SER A 46 0.69 4.17 19.91
N GLU A 47 1.55 3.45 19.17
CA GLU A 47 1.80 3.66 17.74
C GLU A 47 0.53 4.05 16.98
N LEU A 48 0.59 5.17 16.26
CA LEU A 48 -0.54 5.72 15.54
C LEU A 48 -0.69 5.01 14.21
N THR A 49 -1.43 3.93 14.22
CA THR A 49 -1.82 3.29 12.97
C THR A 49 -2.86 4.16 12.28
N ILE A 50 -2.51 4.71 11.13
CA ILE A 50 -3.45 5.33 10.22
C ILE A 50 -4.09 4.19 9.41
N TRP A 51 -5.34 3.88 9.72
CA TRP A 51 -6.12 2.84 9.05
C TRP A 51 -6.50 3.24 7.63
N ARG A 52 -6.36 4.53 7.31
CA ARG A 52 -6.71 5.07 6.01
C ARG A 52 -5.66 4.68 4.98
N PRO A 53 -6.08 4.37 3.75
CA PRO A 53 -5.16 4.03 2.68
C PRO A 53 -4.29 5.22 2.29
N ILE A 54 -3.03 4.91 2.09
CA ILE A 54 -2.12 5.76 1.33
C ILE A 54 -2.16 5.29 -0.12
N GLU A 55 -2.35 6.20 -1.04
CA GLU A 55 -2.31 5.93 -2.47
C GLU A 55 -1.21 6.73 -3.15
N ILE A 56 -0.43 6.04 -3.95
CA ILE A 56 0.57 6.64 -4.82
C ILE A 56 0.04 6.62 -6.24
N ARG A 57 -0.38 7.79 -6.73
CA ARG A 57 -0.97 7.96 -8.06
C ARG A 57 -0.19 8.95 -8.91
N ARG A 58 -0.25 8.79 -10.22
CA ARG A 58 0.11 9.85 -11.15
C ARG A 58 -1.09 10.77 -11.34
N LYS A 59 -0.88 12.06 -11.28
CA LYS A 59 -1.93 13.02 -11.64
C LYS A 59 -2.05 13.08 -13.16
N ASP A 60 -3.29 13.08 -13.68
CA ASP A 60 -3.60 13.06 -15.13
C ASP A 60 -2.96 14.18 -15.95
N LYS A 61 -2.46 15.26 -15.31
CA LYS A 61 -1.89 16.43 -15.96
C LYS A 61 -0.57 16.92 -15.35
N GLY A 62 0.27 16.05 -14.79
CA GLY A 62 1.55 16.49 -14.23
C GLY A 62 2.61 15.41 -14.23
N PRO A 63 3.89 15.76 -14.32
CA PRO A 63 4.99 14.80 -14.38
C PRO A 63 5.27 14.13 -13.03
N GLU A 64 4.82 14.72 -11.93
CA GLU A 64 5.20 14.27 -10.58
C GLU A 64 4.16 13.33 -9.96
N PRO A 65 4.61 12.21 -9.35
CA PRO A 65 3.74 11.35 -8.57
C PRO A 65 3.25 12.09 -7.33
N LYS A 66 2.04 11.80 -6.91
CA LYS A 66 1.43 12.37 -5.71
C LYS A 66 1.03 11.28 -4.75
N LEU A 67 1.33 11.54 -3.49
CA LEU A 67 0.77 10.81 -2.39
C LEU A 67 -0.66 11.32 -2.15
N SER A 68 -1.62 10.45 -2.06
CA SER A 68 -2.99 10.80 -1.69
C SER A 68 -3.39 10.04 -0.45
N VAL A 69 -3.98 10.72 0.50
CA VAL A 69 -4.54 10.11 1.70
C VAL A 69 -6.02 10.48 1.79
N ARG A 70 -6.85 9.52 2.10
CA ARG A 70 -8.28 9.76 2.27
C ARG A 70 -8.53 10.42 3.63
N ILE A 71 -9.07 11.64 3.62
CA ILE A 71 -9.49 12.40 4.79
C ILE A 71 -10.95 12.79 4.58
N ASP A 72 -11.83 12.44 5.52
CA ASP A 72 -13.27 12.78 5.48
C ASP A 72 -13.95 12.45 4.14
N TYR A 73 -13.70 11.23 3.64
CA TYR A 73 -14.22 10.72 2.36
C TYR A 73 -13.61 11.34 1.09
N GLU A 74 -12.72 12.33 1.21
CA GLU A 74 -12.00 12.92 0.09
C GLU A 74 -10.54 12.48 0.02
N PHE A 75 -10.02 12.32 -1.20
CA PHE A 75 -8.59 12.09 -1.41
C PHE A 75 -7.85 13.42 -1.44
N VAL A 76 -7.08 13.68 -0.39
CA VAL A 76 -6.24 14.87 -0.31
C VAL A 76 -4.86 14.53 -0.87
N PRO A 77 -4.45 15.16 -1.98
CA PRO A 77 -3.12 14.92 -2.55
C PRO A 77 -2.06 15.69 -1.77
N PHE A 78 -0.91 15.03 -1.59
CA PHE A 78 0.30 15.61 -1.02
C PHE A 78 1.47 15.42 -1.99
N PRO A 79 2.44 16.32 -2.03
CA PRO A 79 3.71 16.03 -2.69
C PRO A 79 4.38 14.85 -1.97
N LEU A 80 5.14 14.03 -2.73
CA LEU A 80 5.97 13.02 -2.09
C LEU A 80 7.04 13.73 -1.25
N PRO A 81 7.14 13.45 0.06
CA PRO A 81 8.14 14.06 0.89
C PRO A 81 9.53 13.55 0.52
N ASP A 82 10.50 14.46 0.51
CA ASP A 82 11.93 14.21 0.28
C ASP A 82 12.68 13.79 1.56
N ARG A 83 11.98 13.74 2.69
CA ARG A 83 12.50 13.37 4.00
C ARG A 83 11.62 12.30 4.67
N PRO A 84 12.16 11.56 5.66
CA PRO A 84 11.40 10.55 6.38
C PRO A 84 10.13 11.12 6.99
N LEU A 85 9.06 10.36 6.94
CA LEU A 85 7.85 10.62 7.71
C LEU A 85 8.10 10.37 9.21
N PRO A 86 7.33 11.03 10.10
CA PRO A 86 7.46 10.84 11.54
C PRO A 86 7.44 9.36 11.93
N SER A 87 8.38 8.95 12.77
CA SER A 87 8.63 7.55 13.11
C SER A 87 7.47 6.85 13.81
N LYS A 88 6.55 7.60 14.40
CA LYS A 88 5.36 7.10 15.11
C LYS A 88 4.16 6.84 14.21
N ILE A 89 4.19 7.33 12.97
CA ILE A 89 3.11 7.12 12.02
C ILE A 89 3.26 5.74 11.37
N ARG A 90 2.16 5.00 11.31
CA ARG A 90 2.08 3.70 10.64
C ARG A 90 0.89 3.69 9.70
N PHE A 91 1.12 3.21 8.49
CA PHE A 91 0.07 2.99 7.50
C PHE A 91 -0.17 1.50 7.35
N LYS A 92 -1.43 1.13 7.46
CA LYS A 92 -1.84 -0.27 7.25
C LYS A 92 -2.00 -0.59 5.78
N ASN A 93 -2.52 0.36 5.00
CA ASN A 93 -2.93 0.13 3.62
C ASN A 93 -2.10 1.02 2.69
N LEU A 94 -1.46 0.39 1.70
CA LEU A 94 -0.72 1.07 0.63
C LEU A 94 -1.28 0.64 -0.72
N ARG A 95 -1.66 1.60 -1.54
CA ARG A 95 -2.01 1.39 -2.94
C ARG A 95 -0.96 2.04 -3.83
N ILE A 96 -0.49 1.30 -4.81
CA ILE A 96 0.50 1.76 -5.80
C ILE A 96 -0.12 1.65 -7.18
N ASP A 97 -0.40 2.80 -7.79
CA ASP A 97 -0.92 2.91 -9.16
C ASP A 97 0.19 3.27 -10.14
N TYR A 98 1.31 3.80 -9.65
CA TYR A 98 2.41 4.31 -10.46
C TYR A 98 3.76 4.11 -9.77
N ILE A 99 4.79 3.79 -10.55
CA ILE A 99 6.16 3.59 -10.07
C ILE A 99 7.12 4.40 -10.93
N ASP A 100 7.93 5.22 -10.28
CA ASP A 100 9.11 5.87 -10.83
C ASP A 100 10.22 5.97 -9.77
N HIS A 101 11.30 6.66 -10.08
CA HIS A 101 12.42 6.81 -9.16
C HIS A 101 12.06 7.60 -7.88
N PHE A 102 11.12 8.55 -7.95
CA PHE A 102 10.66 9.29 -6.76
C PHE A 102 9.84 8.38 -5.83
N VAL A 103 8.96 7.56 -6.42
CA VAL A 103 8.18 6.57 -5.65
C VAL A 103 9.09 5.56 -4.98
N ILE A 104 10.09 5.04 -5.69
CA ILE A 104 11.06 4.10 -5.14
C ILE A 104 11.84 4.73 -4.00
N ALA A 105 12.35 5.96 -4.20
CA ALA A 105 13.08 6.70 -3.17
C ALA A 105 12.20 6.94 -1.92
N PHE A 106 10.95 7.37 -2.11
CA PHE A 106 9.99 7.57 -1.02
C PHE A 106 9.72 6.28 -0.23
N LEU A 107 9.46 5.16 -0.92
CA LEU A 107 9.18 3.89 -0.25
C LEU A 107 10.39 3.36 0.52
N ARG A 108 11.60 3.48 -0.04
CA ARG A 108 12.85 3.12 0.64
C ARG A 108 13.11 3.98 1.87
N LEU A 109 12.90 5.30 1.75
CA LEU A 109 13.09 6.25 2.84
C LEU A 109 12.12 6.00 4.00
N ASN A 110 10.91 5.55 3.66
CA ASN A 110 9.81 5.40 4.60
C ASN A 110 9.43 3.93 4.89
N HIS A 111 10.29 2.96 4.56
CA HIS A 111 9.98 1.53 4.71
C HIS A 111 9.51 1.17 6.13
N GLN A 112 10.08 1.77 7.15
CA GLN A 112 9.74 1.52 8.56
C GLN A 112 8.29 1.85 8.93
N ILE A 113 7.59 2.71 8.17
CA ILE A 113 6.17 2.99 8.45
C ILE A 113 5.25 1.82 8.06
N PHE A 114 5.76 0.84 7.32
CA PHE A 114 5.03 -0.33 6.86
C PHE A 114 5.39 -1.64 7.58
N GLU A 115 6.50 -1.70 8.32
CA GLU A 115 7.10 -2.98 8.76
C GLU A 115 6.43 -3.67 9.95
N LYS A 116 5.89 -2.92 10.92
CA LYS A 116 5.67 -3.51 12.25
C LYS A 116 4.42 -4.38 12.42
N ARG A 117 3.37 -4.21 11.61
CA ARG A 117 2.06 -4.88 11.85
C ARG A 117 1.45 -5.59 10.64
N GLY A 118 2.22 -5.75 9.58
CA GLY A 118 1.73 -6.27 8.31
C GLY A 118 0.99 -5.21 7.49
N THR A 119 1.32 -5.16 6.21
CA THR A 119 0.80 -4.17 5.26
C THR A 119 -0.22 -4.80 4.33
N ASP A 120 -1.29 -4.11 4.08
CA ASP A 120 -2.23 -4.41 3.01
C ASP A 120 -1.74 -3.68 1.77
N LEU A 121 -1.17 -4.42 0.82
CA LEU A 121 -0.56 -3.89 -0.41
C LEU A 121 -1.49 -4.10 -1.60
N TYR A 122 -1.88 -3.02 -2.26
CA TYR A 122 -2.72 -3.03 -3.45
C TYR A 122 -1.94 -2.53 -4.66
N LEU A 123 -1.84 -3.38 -5.68
CA LEU A 123 -1.10 -3.12 -6.91
C LEU A 123 -2.09 -2.85 -8.06
N TRP A 124 -2.14 -1.60 -8.48
CA TRP A 124 -2.97 -1.13 -9.60
C TRP A 124 -2.11 -0.66 -10.77
N ILE A 125 -1.01 -1.36 -10.96
CA ILE A 125 0.03 -1.03 -11.92
C ILE A 125 -0.42 -1.52 -13.29
N SER A 126 -0.57 -0.63 -14.26
CA SER A 126 -0.82 -1.04 -15.65
C SER A 126 0.42 -1.74 -16.21
N SER A 127 0.24 -2.94 -16.73
CA SER A 127 1.31 -3.72 -17.35
C SER A 127 1.90 -3.07 -18.61
N SER A 128 1.18 -2.13 -19.24
CA SER A 128 1.64 -1.36 -20.40
C SER A 128 2.66 -0.27 -20.04
N HIS A 129 2.81 0.08 -18.77
CA HIS A 129 3.76 1.10 -18.34
C HIS A 129 5.19 0.55 -18.29
N SER A 130 6.13 1.39 -18.72
CA SER A 130 7.56 1.15 -18.53
C SER A 130 8.17 2.32 -17.77
N THR A 131 9.16 2.02 -16.94
CA THR A 131 9.95 3.03 -16.21
C THR A 131 11.37 2.98 -16.73
N ASN A 132 11.84 4.06 -17.31
CA ASN A 132 13.19 4.14 -17.94
C ASN A 132 13.46 3.02 -18.96
N GLY A 133 12.45 2.66 -19.78
CA GLY A 133 12.56 1.60 -20.77
C GLY A 133 12.53 0.16 -20.23
N GLN A 134 12.37 -0.01 -18.92
CA GLN A 134 12.24 -1.32 -18.29
C GLN A 134 10.77 -1.65 -18.00
N PRO A 135 10.34 -2.92 -18.15
CA PRO A 135 9.01 -3.33 -17.77
C PRO A 135 8.74 -3.01 -16.30
N ILE A 136 7.58 -2.42 -16.02
CA ILE A 136 7.23 -1.93 -14.68
C ILE A 136 7.29 -3.02 -13.61
N TRP A 137 6.94 -4.26 -13.96
CA TRP A 137 6.98 -5.39 -13.03
C TRP A 137 8.40 -5.82 -12.65
N ASP A 138 9.38 -5.66 -13.55
CA ASP A 138 10.80 -5.95 -13.25
C ASP A 138 11.34 -4.91 -12.25
N VAL A 139 10.93 -3.65 -12.43
CA VAL A 139 11.27 -2.57 -11.48
C VAL A 139 10.59 -2.81 -10.13
N PHE A 140 9.31 -3.15 -10.13
CA PHE A 140 8.57 -3.46 -8.90
C PHE A 140 9.22 -4.59 -8.10
N VAL A 141 9.52 -5.71 -8.74
CA VAL A 141 10.09 -6.88 -8.07
C VAL A 141 11.50 -6.61 -7.55
N ARG A 142 12.31 -5.87 -8.29
CA ARG A 142 13.67 -5.55 -7.87
C ARG A 142 13.74 -4.50 -6.77
N GLU A 143 12.91 -3.45 -6.86
CA GLU A 143 13.07 -2.23 -6.07
C GLU A 143 12.09 -2.11 -4.91
N ILE A 144 10.86 -2.58 -5.08
CA ILE A 144 9.75 -2.36 -4.14
C ILE A 144 9.40 -3.64 -3.39
N TRP A 145 9.33 -4.77 -4.09
CA TRP A 145 8.97 -6.04 -3.49
C TRP A 145 9.80 -6.40 -2.24
N PRO A 146 11.13 -6.23 -2.21
CA PRO A 146 11.94 -6.53 -1.03
C PRO A 146 11.55 -5.73 0.22
N ILE A 147 10.97 -4.54 0.03
CA ILE A 147 10.53 -3.68 1.15
C ILE A 147 9.34 -4.31 1.90
N PHE A 148 8.46 -5.01 1.17
CA PHE A 148 7.18 -5.49 1.71
C PHE A 148 7.11 -7.01 1.88
N SER A 149 7.93 -7.79 1.19
CA SER A 149 7.79 -9.24 1.05
C SER A 149 7.72 -10.01 2.39
N THR A 150 8.28 -9.48 3.46
CA THR A 150 8.25 -10.12 4.79
C THR A 150 6.99 -9.82 5.58
N ASN A 151 6.27 -8.74 5.24
CA ASN A 151 5.22 -8.16 6.09
C ASN A 151 3.87 -7.96 5.38
N ILE A 152 3.68 -8.57 4.22
CA ILE A 152 2.40 -8.48 3.51
C ILE A 152 1.35 -9.33 4.21
N ARG A 153 0.28 -8.66 4.63
CA ARG A 153 -0.89 -9.30 5.23
C ARG A 153 -2.02 -9.47 4.23
N CYS A 154 -2.27 -8.47 3.41
CA CYS A 154 -3.22 -8.51 2.31
C CYS A 154 -2.51 -8.13 1.01
N LEU A 155 -2.81 -8.84 -0.06
CA LEU A 155 -2.29 -8.56 -1.40
C LEU A 155 -3.45 -8.36 -2.37
N GLY A 156 -3.54 -7.14 -2.92
CA GLY A 156 -4.60 -6.75 -3.83
C GLY A 156 -4.10 -6.54 -5.26
N PHE A 157 -4.90 -6.95 -6.25
CA PHE A 157 -4.62 -6.80 -7.67
C PHE A 157 -5.85 -6.31 -8.42
N THR A 158 -5.67 -5.54 -9.49
CA THR A 158 -6.75 -5.14 -10.41
C THR A 158 -7.01 -6.13 -11.53
N GLY A 159 -6.05 -6.99 -11.83
CA GLY A 159 -6.15 -7.95 -12.91
C GLY A 159 -5.56 -9.31 -12.55
N GLY A 160 -6.08 -10.38 -13.15
CA GLY A 160 -5.59 -11.74 -12.94
C GLY A 160 -4.16 -11.95 -13.42
N ASP A 161 -3.72 -11.20 -14.43
CA ASP A 161 -2.36 -11.20 -14.97
C ASP A 161 -1.32 -10.65 -14.01
N HIS A 162 -1.70 -9.78 -13.08
CA HIS A 162 -0.78 -9.19 -12.10
C HIS A 162 -0.18 -10.24 -11.17
N LEU A 163 -0.97 -11.20 -10.73
CA LEU A 163 -0.45 -12.32 -9.93
C LEU A 163 0.53 -13.17 -10.73
N ASP A 164 0.27 -13.41 -12.02
CA ASP A 164 1.20 -14.12 -12.89
C ASP A 164 2.47 -13.34 -13.14
N HIS A 165 2.39 -12.03 -13.34
CA HIS A 165 3.57 -11.17 -13.44
C HIS A 165 4.45 -11.25 -12.19
N LEU A 166 3.85 -11.20 -11.00
CA LEU A 166 4.58 -11.32 -9.75
C LEU A 166 5.24 -12.71 -9.63
N ARG A 167 4.49 -13.78 -9.86
CA ARG A 167 4.97 -15.16 -9.73
C ARG A 167 6.12 -15.50 -10.67
N ARG A 168 6.02 -15.11 -11.95
CA ARG A 168 7.08 -15.36 -12.93
C ARG A 168 8.39 -14.67 -12.61
N ARG A 169 8.36 -13.55 -11.86
CA ARG A 169 9.52 -12.73 -11.54
C ARG A 169 10.08 -12.95 -10.14
N THR A 170 9.32 -13.59 -9.29
CA THR A 170 9.73 -13.92 -7.91
C THR A 170 9.87 -15.43 -7.74
N SER A 171 8.78 -16.09 -7.40
CA SER A 171 8.71 -17.54 -7.18
C SER A 171 7.34 -18.07 -7.55
N PRO A 172 7.23 -19.24 -8.18
CA PRO A 172 5.95 -19.92 -8.38
C PRO A 172 5.18 -20.15 -7.08
N THR A 173 5.89 -20.25 -5.95
CA THR A 173 5.34 -20.50 -4.60
C THR A 173 5.14 -19.23 -3.78
N ILE A 174 5.29 -18.05 -4.37
CA ILE A 174 5.32 -16.76 -3.66
C ILE A 174 4.16 -16.59 -2.66
N LEU A 175 2.96 -17.02 -2.99
CA LEU A 175 1.80 -16.89 -2.09
C LEU A 175 1.95 -17.73 -0.83
N THR A 176 2.58 -18.89 -0.92
CA THR A 176 2.84 -19.77 0.24
C THR A 176 4.07 -19.32 1.03
N ASP A 177 4.99 -18.61 0.39
CA ASP A 177 6.22 -18.11 1.01
C ASP A 177 5.94 -16.87 1.88
N LEU A 178 4.84 -16.16 1.61
CA LEU A 178 4.40 -15.01 2.40
C LEU A 178 3.72 -15.46 3.71
N ASN A 179 4.50 -15.62 4.75
CA ASN A 179 4.05 -16.18 6.05
C ASN A 179 2.90 -15.41 6.71
N GLN A 180 2.79 -14.10 6.47
CA GLN A 180 1.75 -13.26 7.07
C GLN A 180 0.53 -13.08 6.16
N LEU A 181 0.59 -13.53 4.90
CA LEU A 181 -0.48 -13.34 3.94
C LEU A 181 -1.74 -14.10 4.38
N ASN A 182 -2.78 -13.36 4.68
CA ASN A 182 -4.05 -13.90 5.12
C ASN A 182 -5.22 -13.54 4.20
N SER A 183 -5.04 -12.55 3.33
CA SER A 183 -6.08 -12.09 2.42
C SER A 183 -5.52 -11.81 1.04
N ILE A 184 -6.26 -12.19 0.02
CA ILE A 184 -6.02 -11.76 -1.37
C ILE A 184 -7.30 -11.08 -1.87
N CYS A 185 -7.14 -9.94 -2.55
CA CYS A 185 -8.22 -9.18 -3.13
C CYS A 185 -7.95 -9.01 -4.63
N SER A 186 -8.91 -9.36 -5.48
CA SER A 186 -8.77 -9.19 -6.92
C SER A 186 -10.11 -8.95 -7.58
N CYS A 187 -10.09 -8.14 -8.63
CA CYS A 187 -11.28 -7.80 -9.39
C CYS A 187 -11.65 -8.87 -10.42
N ASP A 188 -10.64 -9.55 -10.99
CA ASP A 188 -10.82 -10.45 -12.14
C ASP A 188 -10.49 -11.91 -11.84
N LEU A 189 -10.11 -12.24 -10.60
CA LEU A 189 -9.93 -13.63 -10.20
C LEU A 189 -11.29 -14.26 -9.90
N SER A 190 -12.03 -14.58 -10.94
CA SER A 190 -13.23 -15.38 -10.78
C SER A 190 -12.86 -16.81 -10.31
N PRO A 191 -13.54 -17.37 -9.32
CA PRO A 191 -13.41 -18.77 -8.96
C PRO A 191 -13.67 -19.71 -10.15
N ALA A 192 -14.44 -19.28 -11.16
CA ALA A 192 -14.67 -20.01 -12.39
C ALA A 192 -13.43 -20.12 -13.31
N ALA A 193 -12.40 -19.28 -13.11
CA ALA A 193 -11.11 -19.40 -13.80
C ALA A 193 -10.24 -20.57 -13.29
N PHE A 194 -10.72 -21.33 -12.31
CA PHE A 194 -10.07 -22.53 -11.78
C PHE A 194 -10.32 -23.81 -12.59
N GLY A 195 -10.88 -23.67 -13.81
CA GLY A 195 -11.17 -24.80 -14.70
C GLY A 195 -9.94 -25.62 -15.05
N ASP A 196 -10.13 -26.93 -15.05
CA ASP A 196 -9.14 -28.01 -15.18
C ASP A 196 -8.39 -28.11 -16.54
N ASP A 197 -8.53 -27.13 -17.45
CA ASP A 197 -8.25 -27.31 -18.86
C ASP A 197 -6.88 -26.82 -19.37
N PHE A 198 -5.82 -26.85 -18.55
CA PHE A 198 -4.47 -26.56 -19.06
C PHE A 198 -3.43 -27.61 -18.63
N ASP A 199 -3.63 -28.84 -19.07
CA ASP A 199 -2.64 -29.91 -19.03
C ASP A 199 -1.69 -29.86 -20.23
N GLY A 200 -0.81 -28.88 -20.31
CA GLY A 200 0.34 -28.90 -21.19
C GLY A 200 1.60 -29.26 -20.41
N PRO A 201 2.53 -30.08 -20.97
CA PRO A 201 3.74 -30.55 -20.25
C PRO A 201 4.74 -29.44 -19.86
N ASN A 202 4.45 -28.18 -20.19
CA ASN A 202 5.21 -26.98 -19.78
C ASN A 202 4.35 -25.97 -19.00
N SER A 203 3.21 -26.37 -18.42
CA SER A 203 2.33 -25.45 -17.74
C SER A 203 2.99 -24.99 -16.44
N ILE A 204 3.54 -23.78 -16.48
CA ILE A 204 3.71 -22.96 -15.28
C ILE A 204 2.35 -22.98 -14.59
N ILE A 205 2.27 -23.54 -13.40
CA ILE A 205 1.06 -23.54 -12.56
C ILE A 205 0.34 -22.22 -12.75
N SER A 206 -0.90 -22.23 -13.21
CA SER A 206 -1.65 -21.00 -13.50
C SER A 206 -1.83 -20.18 -12.22
N ALA A 207 -2.12 -18.86 -12.35
CA ALA A 207 -2.43 -18.02 -11.20
C ALA A 207 -3.57 -18.62 -10.37
N GLY A 208 -4.58 -19.18 -11.04
CA GLY A 208 -5.71 -19.86 -10.39
C GLY A 208 -5.30 -21.07 -9.56
N GLN A 209 -4.46 -21.93 -10.08
CA GLN A 209 -3.95 -23.10 -9.36
C GLN A 209 -3.10 -22.70 -8.14
N ALA A 210 -2.25 -21.67 -8.28
CA ALA A 210 -1.46 -21.16 -7.17
C ALA A 210 -2.35 -20.57 -6.07
N LEU A 211 -3.38 -19.84 -6.46
CA LEU A 211 -4.37 -19.27 -5.55
C LEU A 211 -5.18 -20.38 -4.85
N SER A 212 -5.64 -21.38 -5.59
CA SER A 212 -6.33 -22.54 -5.03
C SER A 212 -5.45 -23.27 -4.01
N LYS A 213 -4.21 -23.57 -4.38
CA LYS A 213 -3.24 -24.20 -3.47
C LYS A 213 -3.02 -23.36 -2.21
N TRP A 214 -2.88 -22.03 -2.37
CA TRP A 214 -2.74 -21.13 -1.24
C TRP A 214 -3.99 -21.15 -0.34
N LEU A 215 -5.20 -21.08 -0.89
CA LEU A 215 -6.45 -21.10 -0.12
C LEU A 215 -6.61 -22.38 0.71
N HIS A 216 -6.26 -23.53 0.14
CA HIS A 216 -6.38 -24.82 0.81
C HIS A 216 -5.23 -25.15 1.77
N SER A 217 -4.13 -24.42 1.71
CA SER A 217 -3.04 -24.62 2.68
C SER A 217 -3.40 -23.97 4.03
N PRO A 218 -3.25 -24.69 5.15
CA PRO A 218 -3.60 -24.13 6.46
C PRO A 218 -2.65 -23.01 6.85
N ARG A 219 -3.15 -22.01 7.58
CA ARG A 219 -2.32 -21.00 8.22
C ARG A 219 -1.78 -21.54 9.55
N LYS A 220 -0.59 -21.05 9.93
CA LYS A 220 0.07 -21.45 11.21
C LYS A 220 -0.75 -21.08 12.45
N ASP A 221 -1.57 -20.01 12.36
CA ASP A 221 -2.42 -19.52 13.46
C ASP A 221 -3.83 -20.14 13.46
N GLY A 222 -4.11 -21.07 12.54
CA GLY A 222 -5.41 -21.74 12.42
C GLY A 222 -6.54 -20.87 11.88
N GLN A 223 -6.31 -19.59 11.61
CA GLN A 223 -7.32 -18.70 11.09
C GLN A 223 -7.56 -18.92 9.57
N PRO A 224 -8.78 -18.72 9.08
CA PRO A 224 -9.08 -18.89 7.67
C PRO A 224 -8.37 -17.86 6.81
N LYS A 225 -7.94 -18.27 5.61
CA LYS A 225 -7.53 -17.36 4.55
C LYS A 225 -8.77 -16.75 3.90
N ARG A 226 -8.62 -15.54 3.39
CA ARG A 226 -9.73 -14.80 2.78
C ARG A 226 -9.39 -14.48 1.32
N LEU A 227 -10.29 -14.85 0.41
CA LEU A 227 -10.28 -14.38 -0.97
C LEU A 227 -11.47 -13.43 -1.14
N ARG A 228 -11.20 -12.21 -1.60
CA ARG A 228 -12.22 -11.23 -1.95
C ARG A 228 -12.17 -11.02 -3.45
N CYS A 229 -13.26 -11.36 -4.13
CA CYS A 229 -13.45 -11.07 -5.54
C CYS A 229 -14.41 -9.89 -5.63
N GLU A 230 -13.94 -8.77 -6.14
CA GLU A 230 -14.72 -7.54 -6.25
C GLU A 230 -15.02 -7.29 -7.72
N ASP A 231 -16.31 -7.12 -8.04
CA ASP A 231 -16.74 -6.83 -9.41
C ASP A 231 -16.71 -5.31 -9.63
N PHE A 232 -15.69 -4.82 -10.35
CA PHE A 232 -15.52 -3.39 -10.65
C PHE A 232 -16.39 -2.88 -11.80
N LYS A 233 -17.42 -3.60 -12.20
CA LYS A 233 -18.33 -3.16 -13.26
C LYS A 233 -19.07 -1.88 -12.86
N GLY A 234 -18.46 -0.74 -13.16
CA GLY A 234 -19.13 0.55 -13.24
C GLY A 234 -18.89 1.55 -12.11
N GLN A 235 -17.99 1.33 -11.19
CA GLN A 235 -17.66 2.35 -10.17
C GLN A 235 -16.27 2.93 -10.39
N THR A 236 -16.22 4.15 -10.92
CA THR A 236 -14.99 4.95 -11.05
C THR A 236 -14.44 5.44 -9.71
N ASP A 237 -15.26 5.38 -8.65
CA ASP A 237 -14.89 5.73 -7.28
C ASP A 237 -15.29 4.59 -6.33
N PHE A 238 -14.55 3.48 -6.41
CA PHE A 238 -14.78 2.36 -5.52
C PHE A 238 -14.47 2.74 -4.07
N ASP A 239 -15.49 2.67 -3.23
CA ASP A 239 -15.40 2.94 -1.80
C ASP A 239 -14.86 1.71 -1.04
N TRP A 240 -13.66 1.24 -1.44
CA TRP A 240 -13.01 0.11 -0.80
C TRP A 240 -12.70 0.36 0.70
N ALA A 241 -12.68 1.60 1.14
CA ALA A 241 -12.53 1.94 2.56
C ALA A 241 -13.80 1.67 3.39
N ASN A 242 -14.98 1.54 2.77
CA ASN A 242 -16.19 1.14 3.51
C ASN A 242 -16.24 -0.36 3.81
N ASN A 243 -15.46 -1.19 3.10
CA ASN A 243 -15.37 -2.63 3.37
C ASN A 243 -14.43 -2.97 4.54
N PHE A 244 -13.81 -1.98 5.17
CA PHE A 244 -12.92 -2.15 6.33
C PHE A 244 -13.53 -1.68 7.66
N LYS A 245 -14.86 -1.56 7.74
CA LYS A 245 -15.54 -1.40 9.03
C LYS A 245 -15.60 -2.76 9.71
N GLU A 246 -14.58 -3.07 10.50
CA GLU A 246 -14.58 -3.96 11.67
C GLU A 246 -13.75 -3.32 12.77
#